data_ee17fd59c08bd84dceb02d73f6fd7597
#
_entry.id   ee17fd59c08bd84dceb02d73f6fd7597
#
_cell.length_a   1.000
_cell.length_b   1.000
_cell.length_c   1.000
_cell.angle_alpha   90.00
_cell.angle_beta   90.00
_cell.angle_gamma   90.00
#
_symmetry.space_group_name_H-M   'P 1'
#
loop_
_entity.id
_entity.type
_entity.pdbx_description
1 polymer ?
#
loop_
_entity_poly.entity_id
_entity_poly.type
_entity_poly.pdbx_seq_one_letter_code
_entity_poly.pdbx_strand_id
1 'polypeptide(L)'
;YDDKNGINTTIKDGVTLGDPVGTKVYEDGLNNSATTENSLLKSLGITNPNNDAYTVSFDKTITTTTEKSNGQTITYSYNESGTILTAKRTDEKTVFTVELKKDASGKDVYDFQLKEAMDHEYGNNGKNDFDLPFKFNVTSNGMTSDNKTFNVTVVDSVPNAKDKTVTTNEDT
;
A
#
# COMPACT_ATOMS: atom_id res chain seq x y z
N TYR A 1 18.46 -20.40 -17.15
CA TYR A 1 19.12 -19.37 -17.93
C TYR A 1 19.37 -18.18 -17.04
N ASP A 2 20.63 -17.93 -16.78
CA ASP A 2 21.04 -16.87 -15.87
C ASP A 2 20.93 -15.54 -16.62
N ASP A 3 19.92 -14.73 -16.26
CA ASP A 3 19.80 -13.38 -16.81
C ASP A 3 20.92 -12.53 -16.21
N LYS A 4 21.77 -11.99 -17.06
CA LYS A 4 22.94 -11.19 -16.71
C LYS A 4 22.65 -9.91 -15.92
N ASN A 5 21.39 -9.63 -15.62
CA ASN A 5 20.95 -8.48 -14.82
C ASN A 5 20.61 -8.80 -13.36
N GLY A 6 20.80 -10.03 -12.92
CA GLY A 6 20.62 -10.40 -11.50
C GLY A 6 19.19 -10.34 -10.97
N ILE A 7 18.19 -10.11 -11.81
CA ILE A 7 16.78 -10.10 -11.42
C ILE A 7 16.16 -11.44 -11.79
N ASN A 8 16.00 -12.31 -10.81
CA ASN A 8 15.27 -13.56 -11.01
C ASN A 8 13.76 -13.30 -10.90
N THR A 9 13.13 -13.05 -12.04
CA THR A 9 11.67 -12.88 -12.14
C THR A 9 10.94 -14.18 -12.40
N THR A 10 11.66 -15.26 -12.69
CA THR A 10 11.11 -16.58 -12.96
C THR A 10 11.61 -17.56 -11.91
N ILE A 11 10.69 -18.18 -11.21
CA ILE A 11 10.99 -19.27 -10.29
C ILE A 11 10.84 -20.58 -11.05
N LYS A 12 11.69 -21.56 -10.72
CA LYS A 12 11.63 -22.88 -11.32
C LYS A 12 10.18 -23.38 -11.36
N ASP A 13 9.78 -23.93 -12.48
CA ASP A 13 8.48 -24.55 -12.77
C ASP A 13 7.35 -23.58 -13.22
N GLY A 14 7.70 -22.36 -13.59
CA GLY A 14 6.79 -21.51 -14.37
C GLY A 14 6.06 -20.43 -13.61
N VAL A 15 6.27 -20.26 -12.30
CA VAL A 15 5.77 -19.08 -11.58
C VAL A 15 6.61 -17.86 -12.00
N THR A 16 5.96 -16.84 -12.51
CA THR A 16 6.62 -15.63 -13.02
C THR A 16 6.10 -14.38 -12.36
N LEU A 17 7.00 -13.46 -12.02
CA LEU A 17 6.65 -12.15 -11.49
C LEU A 17 6.75 -11.11 -12.60
N GLY A 18 5.61 -10.60 -13.03
CA GLY A 18 5.51 -9.41 -13.87
C GLY A 18 5.48 -8.15 -13.03
N ASP A 19 5.04 -7.05 -13.62
CA ASP A 19 4.92 -5.78 -12.91
C ASP A 19 3.62 -5.71 -12.11
N PRO A 20 3.69 -5.45 -10.80
CA PRO A 20 2.50 -5.22 -10.01
C PRO A 20 1.86 -3.88 -10.36
N VAL A 21 0.55 -3.76 -10.16
CA VAL A 21 -0.22 -2.55 -10.44
C VAL A 21 -0.18 -1.64 -9.21
N GLY A 22 0.27 -0.39 -9.39
CA GLY A 22 0.18 0.63 -8.35
C GLY A 22 -1.26 1.11 -8.14
N THR A 23 -1.51 1.81 -7.04
CA THR A 23 -2.82 2.39 -6.75
C THR A 23 -2.69 3.76 -6.09
N LYS A 24 -3.80 4.49 -6.07
CA LYS A 24 -3.95 5.75 -5.31
C LYS A 24 -5.01 5.55 -4.23
N VAL A 25 -4.74 6.08 -3.05
CA VAL A 25 -5.71 6.18 -1.96
C VAL A 25 -5.87 7.64 -1.57
N TYR A 26 -7.09 8.00 -1.23
CA TYR A 26 -7.47 9.38 -0.95
C TYR A 26 -7.83 9.53 0.52
N GLU A 27 -7.20 10.49 1.20
CA GLU A 27 -7.49 10.74 2.61
C GLU A 27 -8.88 11.31 2.83
N ASP A 28 -9.47 11.95 1.84
CA ASP A 28 -10.86 12.40 1.88
C ASP A 28 -11.85 11.27 2.21
N GLY A 29 -11.54 10.04 1.84
CA GLY A 29 -12.33 8.86 2.15
C GLY A 29 -12.37 8.49 3.64
N LEU A 30 -11.42 8.97 4.45
CA LEU A 30 -11.37 8.69 5.89
C LEU A 30 -12.51 9.35 6.68
N ASN A 31 -13.03 10.47 6.18
CA ASN A 31 -14.08 11.24 6.82
C ASN A 31 -15.50 10.84 6.37
N ASN A 32 -15.60 9.94 5.40
CA ASN A 32 -16.85 9.46 4.83
C ASN A 32 -17.01 7.98 5.14
N SER A 33 -17.85 7.65 6.10
CA SER A 33 -18.14 6.26 6.49
C SER A 33 -18.83 5.43 5.38
N ALA A 34 -19.01 6.00 4.20
CA ALA A 34 -19.66 5.36 3.06
C ALA A 34 -18.69 4.97 1.92
N THR A 35 -17.41 5.31 2.00
CA THR A 35 -16.50 5.05 0.89
C THR A 35 -15.59 3.88 1.19
N THR A 36 -15.94 2.76 0.60
CA THR A 36 -15.10 1.59 0.39
C THR A 36 -13.95 1.84 -0.62
N GLU A 37 -13.71 3.08 -1.02
CA GLU A 37 -12.74 3.44 -2.05
C GLU A 37 -11.28 3.25 -1.60
N ASN A 38 -11.03 3.08 -0.31
CA ASN A 38 -9.70 2.82 0.23
C ASN A 38 -9.35 1.32 0.30
N SER A 39 -10.22 0.45 -0.19
CA SER A 39 -9.98 -1.00 -0.31
C SER A 39 -10.08 -1.40 -1.78
N LEU A 40 -8.99 -1.19 -2.52
CA LEU A 40 -8.92 -1.57 -3.93
C LEU A 40 -7.93 -2.71 -4.10
N LEU A 41 -8.48 -3.87 -4.51
CA LEU A 41 -7.66 -5.03 -4.88
C LEU A 41 -6.91 -4.72 -6.17
N LYS A 42 -5.58 -4.82 -6.12
CA LYS A 42 -4.69 -4.60 -7.27
C LYS A 42 -3.80 -5.79 -7.51
N SER A 43 -3.55 -6.08 -8.78
CA SER A 43 -2.73 -7.22 -9.18
C SER A 43 -1.29 -7.10 -8.72
N LEU A 44 -0.74 -8.22 -8.19
CA LEU A 44 0.69 -8.37 -7.92
C LEU A 44 1.50 -8.76 -9.16
N GLY A 45 0.85 -9.04 -10.29
CA GLY A 45 1.53 -9.40 -11.53
C GLY A 45 2.08 -10.82 -11.54
N ILE A 46 1.61 -11.70 -10.67
CA ILE A 46 2.07 -13.10 -10.61
C ILE A 46 1.29 -13.94 -11.62
N THR A 47 2.01 -14.74 -12.41
CA THR A 47 1.43 -15.74 -13.31
C THR A 47 1.96 -17.12 -12.98
N ASN A 48 1.09 -18.12 -13.07
CA ASN A 48 1.41 -19.51 -12.75
C ASN A 48 0.71 -20.46 -13.72
N PRO A 49 1.20 -20.56 -14.98
CA PRO A 49 0.52 -21.33 -16.01
C PRO A 49 0.51 -22.84 -15.75
N ASN A 50 1.46 -23.34 -14.96
CA ASN A 50 1.58 -24.77 -14.66
C ASN A 50 0.86 -25.18 -13.37
N ASN A 51 0.22 -24.23 -12.71
CA ASN A 51 -0.45 -24.46 -11.42
C ASN A 51 0.46 -25.06 -10.33
N ASP A 52 1.70 -24.59 -10.29
CA ASP A 52 2.68 -25.00 -9.28
C ASP A 52 2.35 -24.42 -7.90
N ALA A 53 2.77 -25.09 -6.85
CA ALA A 53 2.61 -24.57 -5.50
C ALA A 53 3.62 -23.46 -5.22
N TYR A 54 3.15 -22.35 -4.67
CA TYR A 54 4.00 -21.21 -4.29
C TYR A 54 3.38 -20.43 -3.12
N THR A 55 4.22 -19.63 -2.48
CA THR A 55 3.81 -18.68 -1.44
C THR A 55 4.28 -17.27 -1.77
N VAL A 56 3.52 -16.27 -1.37
CA VAL A 56 3.84 -14.85 -1.51
C VAL A 56 4.05 -14.25 -0.13
N SER A 57 5.10 -13.46 0.04
CA SER A 57 5.42 -12.84 1.33
C SER A 57 6.01 -11.45 1.12
N PHE A 58 5.70 -10.53 2.03
CA PHE A 58 6.44 -9.27 2.16
C PHE A 58 7.89 -9.52 2.51
N ASP A 59 8.77 -8.60 2.14
CA ASP A 59 10.11 -8.50 2.70
C ASP A 59 10.02 -7.97 4.13
N LYS A 60 10.08 -8.87 5.11
CA LYS A 60 9.94 -8.55 6.53
C LYS A 60 11.13 -7.77 7.11
N THR A 61 12.21 -7.58 6.36
CA THR A 61 13.35 -6.77 6.80
C THR A 61 13.03 -5.28 6.81
N ILE A 62 11.98 -4.86 6.08
CA ILE A 62 11.51 -3.48 6.05
C ILE A 62 10.54 -3.27 7.22
N THR A 63 10.95 -2.54 8.24
CA THR A 63 10.20 -2.37 9.50
C THR A 63 9.72 -0.97 9.76
N THR A 64 9.99 -0.03 8.85
CA THR A 64 9.61 1.37 9.02
C THR A 64 9.47 2.07 7.67
N THR A 65 8.84 3.24 7.69
CA THR A 65 8.81 4.18 6.57
C THR A 65 9.35 5.54 7.03
N THR A 66 9.80 6.36 6.09
CA THR A 66 10.19 7.75 6.35
C THR A 66 8.99 8.66 6.58
N GLU A 67 7.80 8.21 6.17
CA GLU A 67 6.56 8.96 6.34
C GLU A 67 6.06 8.93 7.79
N LYS A 68 5.23 9.90 8.14
CA LYS A 68 4.70 10.06 9.49
C LYS A 68 3.17 10.18 9.45
N SER A 69 2.57 10.00 10.61
CA SER A 69 1.15 10.27 10.84
C SER A 69 1.00 11.00 12.18
N ASN A 70 0.35 12.15 12.17
CA ASN A 70 0.19 13.03 13.34
C ASN A 70 1.53 13.33 14.05
N GLY A 71 2.57 13.62 13.27
CA GLY A 71 3.94 13.91 13.75
C GLY A 71 4.70 12.70 14.28
N GLN A 72 4.11 11.52 14.28
CA GLN A 72 4.70 10.30 14.86
C GLN A 72 5.28 9.39 13.79
N THR A 73 6.36 8.71 14.15
CA THR A 73 6.96 7.69 13.28
C THR A 73 6.02 6.48 13.14
N ILE A 74 6.11 5.82 11.99
CA ILE A 74 5.32 4.64 11.66
C ILE A 74 6.25 3.44 11.61
N THR A 75 5.88 2.38 12.30
CA THR A 75 6.58 1.09 12.28
C THR A 75 5.70 0.01 11.66
N TYR A 76 6.35 -0.93 10.98
CA TYR A 76 5.69 -2.06 10.33
C TYR A 76 5.86 -3.32 11.16
N SER A 77 4.78 -4.07 11.29
CA SER A 77 4.79 -5.43 11.80
C SER A 77 4.12 -6.36 10.78
N TYR A 78 4.48 -7.62 10.83
CA TYR A 78 3.99 -8.63 9.90
C TYR A 78 3.41 -9.81 10.67
N ASN A 79 2.39 -10.47 10.09
CA ASN A 79 1.96 -11.76 10.59
C ASN A 79 3.04 -12.83 10.32
N GLU A 80 2.87 -14.01 10.86
CA GLU A 80 3.85 -15.10 10.75
C GLU A 80 4.15 -15.48 9.30
N SER A 81 3.13 -15.57 8.46
CA SER A 81 3.28 -15.92 7.03
C SER A 81 3.84 -14.79 6.16
N GLY A 82 3.94 -13.56 6.69
CA GLY A 82 4.38 -12.40 5.92
C GLY A 82 3.39 -11.90 4.88
N THR A 83 2.10 -12.23 5.03
CA THR A 83 1.04 -11.84 4.10
C THR A 83 0.28 -10.59 4.53
N ILE A 84 0.39 -10.19 5.80
CA ILE A 84 -0.25 -9.01 6.35
C ILE A 84 0.79 -8.09 6.96
N LEU A 85 0.84 -6.85 6.47
CA LEU A 85 1.60 -5.75 7.03
C LEU A 85 0.65 -4.84 7.79
N THR A 86 0.99 -4.54 9.05
CA THR A 86 0.29 -3.55 9.88
C THR A 86 1.23 -2.40 10.19
N ALA A 87 0.84 -1.19 9.81
CA ALA A 87 1.59 0.03 10.07
C ALA A 87 0.97 0.77 11.25
N LYS A 88 1.75 1.01 12.30
CA LYS A 88 1.31 1.67 13.52
C LYS A 88 2.17 2.87 13.87
N ARG A 89 1.53 3.88 14.47
CA ARG A 89 2.20 5.00 15.13
C ARG A 89 2.74 4.59 16.50
N THR A 90 3.54 5.46 17.10
CA THR A 90 4.06 5.26 18.46
C THR A 90 2.98 5.19 19.55
N ASP A 91 1.79 5.76 19.29
CA ASP A 91 0.61 5.67 20.18
C ASP A 91 -0.25 4.40 19.94
N GLU A 92 0.31 3.41 19.22
CA GLU A 92 -0.31 2.12 18.88
C GLU A 92 -1.51 2.20 17.90
N LYS A 93 -1.86 3.38 17.40
CA LYS A 93 -2.91 3.48 16.38
C LYS A 93 -2.45 2.92 15.05
N THR A 94 -3.29 2.10 14.43
CA THR A 94 -3.06 1.59 13.08
C THR A 94 -3.29 2.69 12.06
N VAL A 95 -2.27 2.98 11.26
CA VAL A 95 -2.32 3.98 10.19
C VAL A 95 -2.82 3.37 8.89
N PHE A 96 -2.30 2.22 8.53
CA PHE A 96 -2.78 1.44 7.39
C PHE A 96 -2.46 -0.05 7.56
N THR A 97 -3.14 -0.86 6.77
CA THR A 97 -2.86 -2.28 6.61
C THR A 97 -2.69 -2.62 5.14
N VAL A 98 -1.85 -3.60 4.84
CA VAL A 98 -1.68 -4.16 3.50
C VAL A 98 -1.73 -5.67 3.60
N GLU A 99 -2.60 -6.29 2.82
CA GLU A 99 -2.73 -7.75 2.78
C GLU A 99 -2.41 -8.27 1.39
N LEU A 100 -1.57 -9.30 1.31
CA LEU A 100 -1.33 -10.08 0.09
C LEU A 100 -2.26 -11.27 0.13
N LYS A 101 -3.13 -11.40 -0.88
CA LYS A 101 -4.16 -12.45 -0.93
C LYS A 101 -4.54 -12.82 -2.34
N LYS A 102 -5.43 -13.79 -2.48
CA LYS A 102 -6.09 -14.11 -3.75
C LYS A 102 -7.46 -13.45 -3.80
N ASP A 103 -7.82 -12.93 -4.98
CA ASP A 103 -9.18 -12.45 -5.23
C ASP A 103 -10.17 -13.61 -5.48
N ALA A 104 -11.42 -13.28 -5.75
CA ALA A 104 -12.47 -14.27 -6.01
C ALA A 104 -12.19 -15.15 -7.26
N SER A 105 -11.36 -14.68 -8.19
CA SER A 105 -10.96 -15.41 -9.39
C SER A 105 -9.67 -16.23 -9.21
N GLY A 106 -9.03 -16.17 -8.02
CA GLY A 106 -7.79 -16.85 -7.71
C GLY A 106 -6.52 -16.10 -8.13
N LYS A 107 -6.62 -14.84 -8.53
CA LYS A 107 -5.46 -13.99 -8.85
C LYS A 107 -4.82 -13.43 -7.59
N ASP A 108 -3.50 -13.35 -7.59
CA ASP A 108 -2.74 -12.72 -6.52
C ASP A 108 -2.88 -11.20 -6.60
N VAL A 109 -3.35 -10.64 -5.49
CA VAL A 109 -3.65 -9.21 -5.35
C VAL A 109 -3.15 -8.71 -4.01
N TYR A 110 -3.06 -7.39 -3.86
CA TYR A 110 -2.91 -6.76 -2.56
C TYR A 110 -4.12 -5.87 -2.26
N ASP A 111 -4.40 -5.74 -0.98
CA ASP A 111 -5.46 -4.89 -0.43
C ASP A 111 -4.83 -3.88 0.54
N PHE A 112 -4.80 -2.62 0.14
CA PHE A 112 -4.31 -1.53 0.99
C PHE A 112 -5.50 -0.81 1.60
N GLN A 113 -5.48 -0.63 2.92
CA GLN A 113 -6.52 0.10 3.65
C GLN A 113 -5.89 1.19 4.50
N LEU A 114 -6.19 2.44 4.17
CA LEU A 114 -5.82 3.60 4.98
C LEU A 114 -6.83 3.79 6.11
N LYS A 115 -6.33 3.95 7.34
CA LYS A 115 -7.13 4.06 8.56
C LYS A 115 -7.00 5.40 9.25
N GLU A 116 -5.85 6.05 9.11
CA GLU A 116 -5.55 7.36 9.69
C GLU A 116 -4.86 8.22 8.63
N ALA A 117 -5.05 9.54 8.72
CA ALA A 117 -4.36 10.47 7.85
C ALA A 117 -2.84 10.41 8.05
N MET A 118 -2.10 10.64 6.98
CA MET A 118 -0.65 10.72 6.99
C MET A 118 -0.21 12.17 6.83
N ASP A 119 1.01 12.47 7.28
CA ASP A 119 1.55 13.82 7.19
C ASP A 119 2.05 14.08 5.77
N HIS A 120 1.74 15.24 5.23
CA HIS A 120 2.21 15.71 3.92
C HIS A 120 3.09 16.94 4.09
N GLU A 121 4.01 17.16 3.15
CA GLU A 121 4.82 18.39 3.11
C GLU A 121 3.96 19.59 2.79
N TYR A 122 4.34 20.76 3.35
CA TYR A 122 3.71 22.03 3.01
C TYR A 122 4.16 22.53 1.64
N GLY A 123 3.24 23.06 0.87
CA GLY A 123 3.51 23.66 -0.44
C GLY A 123 2.49 23.22 -1.49
N ASN A 124 2.71 23.60 -2.74
CA ASN A 124 1.92 23.16 -3.89
C ASN A 124 0.38 23.25 -3.70
N ASN A 125 -0.09 24.34 -3.08
CA ASN A 125 -1.50 24.57 -2.71
C ASN A 125 -2.10 23.46 -1.80
N GLY A 126 -1.28 22.81 -0.97
CA GLY A 126 -1.70 21.76 -0.06
C GLY A 126 -1.90 20.39 -0.70
N LYS A 127 -1.51 20.21 -1.96
CA LYS A 127 -1.59 18.91 -2.65
C LYS A 127 -0.20 18.30 -2.80
N ASN A 128 0.26 17.61 -1.78
CA ASN A 128 1.53 16.89 -1.82
C ASN A 128 1.30 15.39 -1.64
N ASP A 129 1.11 14.73 -2.76
CA ASP A 129 1.02 13.27 -2.81
C ASP A 129 2.41 12.66 -2.57
N PHE A 130 2.44 11.47 -1.98
CA PHE A 130 3.68 10.70 -1.87
C PHE A 130 3.41 9.21 -2.10
N ASP A 131 4.46 8.50 -2.49
CA ASP A 131 4.39 7.06 -2.73
C ASP A 131 4.90 6.27 -1.52
N LEU A 132 4.15 5.23 -1.15
CA LEU A 132 4.57 4.20 -0.21
C LEU A 132 5.01 2.98 -1.02
N PRO A 133 6.31 2.62 -1.01
CA PRO A 133 6.78 1.42 -1.68
C PRO A 133 6.63 0.20 -0.77
N PHE A 134 6.16 -0.91 -1.34
CA PHE A 134 6.06 -2.20 -0.66
C PHE A 134 6.78 -3.25 -1.48
N LYS A 135 7.61 -4.06 -0.82
CA LYS A 135 8.39 -5.12 -1.44
C LYS A 135 7.90 -6.48 -1.02
N PHE A 136 7.76 -7.35 -2.00
CA PHE A 136 7.34 -8.73 -1.81
C PHE A 136 8.15 -9.68 -2.68
N ASN A 137 8.13 -10.95 -2.35
CA ASN A 137 8.74 -12.02 -3.12
C ASN A 137 7.84 -13.25 -3.16
N VAL A 138 8.20 -14.18 -4.00
CA VAL A 138 7.51 -15.46 -4.18
C VAL A 138 8.49 -16.60 -3.95
N THR A 139 8.05 -17.62 -3.24
CA THR A 139 8.81 -18.84 -3.01
C THR A 139 8.06 -20.04 -3.61
N SER A 140 8.76 -20.80 -4.44
CA SER A 140 8.26 -22.04 -5.04
C SER A 140 9.38 -23.07 -5.09
N ASN A 141 9.10 -24.32 -4.72
CA ASN A 141 10.09 -25.41 -4.71
C ASN A 141 11.40 -25.08 -3.97
N GLY A 142 11.29 -24.37 -2.84
CA GLY A 142 12.45 -23.96 -2.04
C GLY A 142 13.28 -22.83 -2.61
N MET A 143 12.87 -22.24 -3.73
CA MET A 143 13.51 -21.08 -4.36
C MET A 143 12.68 -19.82 -4.12
N THR A 144 13.35 -18.74 -3.72
CA THR A 144 12.73 -17.43 -3.50
C THR A 144 13.18 -16.46 -4.58
N SER A 145 12.24 -15.75 -5.18
CA SER A 145 12.50 -14.70 -6.17
C SER A 145 13.18 -13.48 -5.54
N ASP A 146 13.75 -12.64 -6.38
CA ASP A 146 14.07 -11.26 -6.00
C ASP A 146 12.79 -10.51 -5.62
N ASN A 147 12.95 -9.44 -4.85
CA ASN A 147 11.83 -8.59 -4.48
C ASN A 147 11.27 -7.85 -5.69
N LYS A 148 9.94 -7.78 -5.74
CA LYS A 148 9.20 -6.84 -6.58
C LYS A 148 8.61 -5.73 -5.70
N THR A 149 8.45 -4.55 -6.28
CA THR A 149 7.92 -3.38 -5.58
C THR A 149 6.63 -2.94 -6.22
N PHE A 150 5.60 -2.68 -5.41
CA PHE A 150 4.44 -1.90 -5.82
C PHE A 150 4.35 -0.63 -4.99
N ASN A 151 3.78 0.42 -5.58
CA ASN A 151 3.63 1.72 -4.94
C ASN A 151 2.15 2.02 -4.69
N VAL A 152 1.87 2.50 -3.49
CA VAL A 152 0.59 3.09 -3.13
C VAL A 152 0.81 4.59 -2.98
N THR A 153 0.16 5.38 -3.82
CA THR A 153 0.22 6.84 -3.73
C THR A 153 -0.85 7.32 -2.76
N VAL A 154 -0.44 7.98 -1.69
CA VAL A 154 -1.35 8.62 -0.73
C VAL A 154 -1.60 10.05 -1.19
N VAL A 155 -2.85 10.36 -1.48
CA VAL A 155 -3.28 11.66 -1.96
C VAL A 155 -3.84 12.47 -0.80
N ASP A 156 -3.25 13.65 -0.59
CA ASP A 156 -3.63 14.58 0.46
C ASP A 156 -5.08 15.08 0.27
N SER A 157 -5.81 15.19 1.37
CA SER A 157 -7.10 15.85 1.39
C SER A 157 -6.94 17.36 1.41
N VAL A 158 -7.40 18.02 0.35
CA VAL A 158 -7.50 19.47 0.34
C VAL A 158 -8.71 19.88 1.18
N PRO A 159 -8.54 20.66 2.26
CA PRO A 159 -9.67 21.19 3.00
C PRO A 159 -10.58 21.98 2.07
N ASN A 160 -11.80 21.54 1.88
CA ASN A 160 -12.81 22.29 1.14
C ASN A 160 -13.33 23.38 2.07
N ALA A 161 -12.72 24.57 2.00
CA ALA A 161 -13.19 25.74 2.70
C ALA A 161 -14.57 26.11 2.10
N LYS A 162 -15.65 25.70 2.78
CA LYS A 162 -16.96 26.27 2.50
C LYS A 162 -16.92 27.71 3.02
N ASP A 163 -16.99 28.68 2.11
CA ASP A 163 -17.20 30.08 2.44
C ASP A 163 -18.44 30.20 3.32
N LYS A 164 -18.21 30.45 4.60
CA LYS A 164 -19.27 30.81 5.51
C LYS A 164 -19.45 32.32 5.37
N THR A 165 -20.40 32.75 4.56
CA THR A 165 -20.82 34.15 4.52
C THR A 165 -21.42 34.49 5.87
N VAL A 166 -20.68 35.26 6.67
CA VAL A 166 -21.20 35.89 7.87
C VAL A 166 -21.83 37.21 7.43
N THR A 167 -23.16 37.24 7.36
CA THR A 167 -23.90 38.50 7.22
C THR A 167 -23.95 39.14 8.59
N THR A 168 -23.14 40.18 8.79
CA THR A 168 -23.31 41.10 9.94
C THR A 168 -24.42 42.05 9.58
N ASN A 169 -25.55 41.97 10.24
CA ASN A 169 -26.55 43.07 10.27
C ASN A 169 -26.00 44.13 11.19
N GLU A 170 -25.62 45.27 10.63
CA GLU A 170 -25.47 46.49 11.43
C GLU A 170 -26.88 47.06 11.65
N ASP A 171 -27.39 46.98 12.85
CA ASP A 171 -28.51 47.74 13.29
C ASP A 171 -28.01 49.18 13.56
N THR A 172 -28.51 50.09 12.75
CA THR A 172 -28.40 51.53 12.98
C THR A 172 -29.46 51.97 13.97
#